data_fe61f013613287a2e95715291f9adf50
#
_entry.id   fe61f013613287a2e95715291f9adf50
#
_cell.length_a   1.000
_cell.length_b   1.000
_cell.length_c   1.000
_cell.angle_alpha   90.00
_cell.angle_beta   90.00
_cell.angle_gamma   90.00
#
_symmetry.space_group_name_H-M   'P 1'
#
loop_
_entity.id
_entity.type
_entity.pdbx_description
1 polymer ?
#
loop_
_entity_poly.entity_id
_entity_poly.type
_entity_poly.pdbx_seq_one_letter_code
_entity_poly.pdbx_strand_id
1 'polypeptide(L)'
;VSTLRVRNLWSNVIDGIGGFSFPHIHPSAMILWTGVYYPNGIEEVSNLDEFTEQDIIKLHRQRGSGSLVLFDPSRNIKNLLSADYDDREYYGGEITIVPRESLLLLFPVWMTHMVVPMMSDKKRYSISFSIIKTYTEDLKYGHLQ
;
A
#
# COMPACT_ATOMS: atom_id res chain seq x y z
N VAL A 1 -29.40 -2.91 -7.76
CA VAL A 1 -28.14 -3.58 -8.10
C VAL A 1 -27.00 -2.65 -7.69
N SER A 2 -25.98 -3.16 -7.00
CA SER A 2 -24.78 -2.39 -6.67
C SER A 2 -23.67 -2.70 -7.67
N THR A 3 -22.89 -1.68 -8.02
CA THR A 3 -21.71 -1.80 -8.89
C THR A 3 -20.49 -1.20 -8.21
N LEU A 4 -19.32 -1.70 -8.56
CA LEU A 4 -18.04 -1.11 -8.16
C LEU A 4 -17.53 -0.20 -9.28
N ARG A 5 -17.01 0.96 -8.92
CA ARG A 5 -16.45 1.93 -9.86
C ARG A 5 -15.12 2.48 -9.35
N VAL A 6 -14.20 2.71 -10.26
CA VAL A 6 -13.00 3.49 -9.99
C VAL A 6 -13.39 4.97 -9.93
N ARG A 7 -12.92 5.64 -8.90
CA ARG A 7 -13.08 7.08 -8.70
C ARG A 7 -11.78 7.68 -8.18
N ASN A 8 -11.59 8.99 -8.38
CA ASN A 8 -10.43 9.73 -7.90
C ASN A 8 -9.11 9.07 -8.31
N LEU A 9 -8.79 9.12 -9.58
CA LEU A 9 -7.51 8.65 -10.09
C LEU A 9 -6.52 9.82 -10.09
N TRP A 10 -5.34 9.61 -9.48
CA TRP A 10 -4.28 10.62 -9.43
C TRP A 10 -2.90 9.96 -9.50
N SER A 11 -1.92 10.71 -10.00
CA SER A 11 -0.52 10.30 -10.02
C SER A 11 0.25 10.91 -8.86
N ASN A 12 1.19 10.14 -8.31
CA ASN A 12 2.15 10.62 -7.33
C ASN A 12 3.56 10.43 -7.89
N VAL A 13 4.38 11.47 -7.74
CA VAL A 13 5.80 11.41 -8.04
C VAL A 13 6.54 11.80 -6.77
N ILE A 14 7.35 10.88 -6.27
CA ILE A 14 8.30 11.16 -5.20
C ILE A 14 9.67 11.29 -5.85
N ASP A 15 10.25 12.48 -5.75
CA ASP A 15 11.46 12.88 -6.45
C ASP A 15 12.61 13.09 -5.46
N GLY A 16 13.64 12.28 -5.62
CA GLY A 16 14.88 12.45 -4.91
C GLY A 16 14.95 11.85 -3.51
N ILE A 17 16.16 11.93 -2.95
CA ILE A 17 16.51 11.41 -1.63
C ILE A 17 15.69 12.11 -0.55
N GLY A 18 15.18 11.33 0.39
CA GLY A 18 14.37 11.81 1.52
C GLY A 18 12.89 12.03 1.19
N GLY A 19 12.47 11.95 -0.07
CA GLY A 19 11.06 12.05 -0.44
C GLY A 19 10.25 10.88 0.16
N PHE A 20 9.11 11.16 0.79
CA PHE A 20 8.29 10.17 1.48
C PHE A 20 6.82 10.59 1.55
N SER A 21 5.97 9.73 2.09
CA SER A 21 4.60 10.06 2.47
C SER A 21 4.38 9.71 3.94
N PHE A 22 3.79 10.62 4.70
CA PHE A 22 3.40 10.35 6.09
C PHE A 22 2.38 9.22 6.20
N PRO A 23 2.32 8.52 7.35
CA PRO A 23 1.24 7.58 7.62
C PRO A 23 -0.12 8.28 7.52
N HIS A 24 -1.02 7.74 6.69
CA HIS A 24 -2.36 8.29 6.46
C HIS A 24 -3.36 7.22 6.04
N ILE A 25 -4.62 7.58 6.04
CA ILE A 25 -5.75 6.82 5.50
C ILE A 25 -6.53 7.72 4.52
N HIS A 26 -7.43 7.13 3.74
CA HIS A 26 -8.34 7.89 2.85
C HIS A 26 -9.80 7.79 3.37
N PRO A 27 -10.15 8.48 4.47
CA PRO A 27 -11.46 8.31 5.10
C PRO A 27 -12.56 8.85 4.18
N SER A 28 -13.46 7.97 3.78
CA SER A 28 -14.70 8.34 3.09
C SER A 28 -15.71 7.22 3.26
N ALA A 29 -16.94 7.59 3.58
CA ALA A 29 -18.04 6.64 3.76
C ALA A 29 -18.39 5.84 2.49
N MET A 30 -17.99 6.32 1.32
CA MET A 30 -18.32 5.70 0.02
C MET A 30 -17.16 4.90 -0.58
N ILE A 31 -15.92 5.11 -0.12
CA ILE A 31 -14.75 4.41 -0.64
C ILE A 31 -14.59 3.10 0.11
N LEU A 32 -14.46 2.00 -0.62
CA LEU A 32 -14.24 0.67 -0.06
C LEU A 32 -12.78 0.28 -0.07
N TRP A 33 -12.10 0.59 -1.18
CA TRP A 33 -10.74 0.17 -1.45
C TRP A 33 -9.91 1.30 -2.01
N THR A 34 -8.64 1.32 -1.65
CA THR A 34 -7.61 2.12 -2.30
C THR A 34 -6.80 1.21 -3.21
N GLY A 35 -6.58 1.67 -4.44
CA GLY A 35 -5.71 1.02 -5.41
C GLY A 35 -4.45 1.84 -5.63
N VAL A 36 -3.31 1.16 -5.82
CA VAL A 36 -2.04 1.77 -6.21
C VAL A 36 -1.42 0.93 -7.31
N TYR A 37 -1.15 1.54 -8.46
CA TYR A 37 -0.46 0.94 -9.58
C TYR A 37 0.93 1.57 -9.74
N TYR A 38 1.93 0.74 -9.96
CA TYR A 38 3.31 1.16 -10.20
C TYR A 38 3.66 0.93 -11.66
N PRO A 39 3.77 2.00 -12.49
CA PRO A 39 4.13 1.86 -13.91
C PRO A 39 5.60 1.45 -14.09
N ASN A 40 6.43 1.70 -13.10
CA ASN A 40 7.83 1.28 -13.04
C ASN A 40 8.21 0.88 -11.61
N GLY A 41 9.18 0.01 -11.49
CA GLY A 41 9.78 -0.36 -10.21
C GLY A 41 10.83 0.67 -9.76
N ILE A 42 11.22 0.57 -8.50
CA ILE A 42 12.37 1.29 -7.93
C ILE A 42 13.54 0.33 -7.67
N GLU A 43 13.37 -0.95 -7.92
CA GLU A 43 14.39 -1.96 -7.68
C GLU A 43 15.50 -1.93 -8.73
N GLU A 44 16.74 -2.02 -8.24
CA GLU A 44 17.90 -2.47 -9.01
C GLU A 44 18.02 -4.01 -9.04
N VAL A 45 17.10 -4.71 -8.39
CA VAL A 45 17.18 -6.15 -8.20
C VAL A 45 16.59 -6.87 -9.41
N SER A 46 17.49 -7.22 -10.32
CA SER A 46 17.16 -7.90 -11.56
C SER A 46 16.80 -9.38 -11.41
N ASN A 47 17.05 -10.01 -10.25
CA ASN A 47 16.83 -11.44 -10.05
C ASN A 47 16.35 -11.74 -8.63
N LEU A 48 15.03 -11.77 -8.44
CA LEU A 48 14.42 -12.24 -7.17
C LEU A 48 14.69 -13.72 -6.88
N ASP A 49 14.97 -14.49 -7.91
CA ASP A 49 15.24 -15.94 -7.82
C ASP A 49 16.59 -16.25 -7.16
N GLU A 50 17.46 -15.26 -6.98
CA GLU A 50 18.76 -15.40 -6.33
C GLU A 50 18.82 -14.92 -4.87
N PHE A 51 17.69 -14.44 -4.32
CA PHE A 51 17.66 -13.99 -2.92
C PHE A 51 17.68 -15.17 -1.96
N THR A 52 18.65 -15.13 -1.06
CA THR A 52 18.67 -16.03 0.10
C THR A 52 17.61 -15.57 1.12
N GLU A 53 17.17 -16.50 1.99
CA GLU A 53 16.29 -16.19 3.12
C GLU A 53 16.85 -15.03 3.99
N GLN A 54 18.18 -14.93 4.13
CA GLN A 54 18.85 -13.85 4.84
C GLN A 54 18.73 -12.49 4.14
N ASP A 55 18.71 -12.47 2.81
CA ASP A 55 18.50 -11.23 2.04
C ASP A 55 17.06 -10.75 2.16
N ILE A 56 16.11 -11.65 2.19
CA ILE A 56 14.69 -11.35 2.45
C ILE A 56 14.53 -10.75 3.86
N ILE A 57 15.14 -11.35 4.87
CA ILE A 57 15.13 -10.84 6.25
C ILE A 57 15.79 -9.46 6.33
N LYS A 58 16.89 -9.25 5.60
CA LYS A 58 17.58 -7.96 5.54
C LYS A 58 16.75 -6.88 4.84
N LEU A 59 16.06 -7.22 3.75
CA LEU A 59 15.09 -6.37 3.08
C LEU A 59 13.91 -6.01 3.99
N HIS A 60 13.38 -6.97 4.75
CA HIS A 60 12.35 -6.72 5.76
C HIS A 60 12.85 -5.78 6.88
N ARG A 61 14.10 -5.93 7.31
CA ARG A 61 14.70 -5.06 8.34
C ARG A 61 15.06 -3.66 7.82
N GLN A 62 15.40 -3.54 6.56
CA GLN A 62 15.83 -2.26 5.96
C GLN A 62 14.69 -1.47 5.35
N ARG A 63 13.44 -1.96 5.39
CA ARG A 63 12.28 -1.30 4.76
C ARG A 63 12.75 -0.57 3.49
N GLY A 64 12.86 -1.30 2.38
CA GLY A 64 13.53 -0.81 1.16
C GLY A 64 13.08 0.60 0.76
N SER A 65 14.00 1.37 0.27
CA SER A 65 13.82 2.75 -0.22
C SER A 65 12.52 2.90 -1.03
N GLY A 66 11.66 3.85 -0.67
CA GLY A 66 10.40 4.12 -1.37
C GLY A 66 9.34 3.02 -1.29
N SER A 67 9.52 2.03 -0.42
CA SER A 67 8.54 0.96 -0.20
C SER A 67 7.23 1.51 0.35
N LEU A 68 6.12 0.85 0.01
CA LEU A 68 4.82 1.07 0.64
C LEU A 68 4.73 0.20 1.89
N VAL A 69 4.43 0.80 3.02
CA VAL A 69 4.15 0.08 4.27
C VAL A 69 2.68 0.18 4.59
N LEU A 70 2.04 -0.97 4.79
CA LEU A 70 0.65 -1.10 5.24
C LEU A 70 0.66 -1.52 6.71
N PHE A 71 -0.14 -0.87 7.55
CA PHE A 71 -0.22 -1.14 8.98
C PHE A 71 -1.53 -1.84 9.33
N ASP A 72 -1.45 -2.98 10.02
CA ASP A 72 -2.61 -3.64 10.59
C ASP A 72 -3.08 -2.87 11.85
N PRO A 73 -4.28 -2.28 11.84
CA PRO A 73 -4.79 -1.53 13.00
C PRO A 73 -5.05 -2.43 14.21
N SER A 74 -5.19 -3.73 14.02
CA SER A 74 -5.42 -4.69 15.11
C SER A 74 -4.14 -5.23 15.75
N ARG A 75 -2.98 -4.76 15.33
CA ARG A 75 -1.65 -5.21 15.82
C ARG A 75 -1.57 -5.29 17.34
N ASN A 76 -1.97 -4.22 18.02
CA ASN A 76 -1.84 -4.15 19.48
C ASN A 76 -2.74 -5.17 20.20
N ILE A 77 -3.93 -5.44 19.65
CA ILE A 77 -4.86 -6.41 20.20
C ILE A 77 -4.34 -7.83 19.98
N LYS A 78 -3.87 -8.14 18.78
CA LYS A 78 -3.31 -9.45 18.44
C LYS A 78 -2.06 -9.78 19.25
N ASN A 79 -1.17 -8.80 19.46
CA ASN A 79 0.02 -8.98 20.29
C ASN A 79 -0.30 -9.22 21.78
N LEU A 80 -1.43 -8.71 22.27
CA LEU A 80 -1.89 -8.96 23.64
C LEU A 80 -2.55 -10.34 23.80
N LEU A 81 -3.16 -10.86 22.73
CA LEU A 81 -3.88 -12.14 22.75
C LEU A 81 -2.99 -13.34 22.42
N SER A 82 -1.92 -13.14 21.66
CA SER A 82 -0.97 -14.21 21.30
C SER A 82 0.08 -14.35 22.41
N ALA A 83 -0.12 -15.32 23.30
CA ALA A 83 0.87 -15.70 24.31
C ALA A 83 2.05 -16.49 23.71
N ASP A 84 1.89 -17.06 22.52
CA ASP A 84 2.89 -17.88 21.87
C ASP A 84 3.76 -17.08 20.88
N TYR A 85 5.07 -17.24 21.02
CA TYR A 85 6.10 -16.54 20.27
C TYR A 85 6.10 -16.88 18.77
N ASP A 86 5.64 -18.07 18.39
CA ASP A 86 5.63 -18.58 17.01
C ASP A 86 4.58 -17.89 16.11
N ASP A 87 3.48 -17.43 16.69
CA ASP A 87 2.41 -16.76 15.93
C ASP A 87 2.75 -15.29 15.54
N ARG A 88 3.80 -14.71 16.10
CA ARG A 88 4.19 -13.31 15.80
C ARG A 88 4.63 -13.09 14.36
N GLU A 89 5.12 -14.12 13.70
CA GLU A 89 5.52 -14.05 12.29
C GLU A 89 4.31 -13.93 11.35
N TYR A 90 3.19 -14.52 11.73
CA TYR A 90 1.92 -14.45 10.98
C TYR A 90 1.09 -13.18 11.27
N TYR A 91 1.26 -12.59 12.44
CA TYR A 91 0.54 -11.39 12.88
C TYR A 91 1.43 -10.15 12.94
N GLY A 92 2.45 -10.10 12.09
CA GLY A 92 3.31 -8.93 11.93
C GLY A 92 2.46 -7.69 11.64
N GLY A 93 2.54 -6.68 12.48
CA GLY A 93 1.66 -5.53 12.43
C GLY A 93 1.89 -4.60 11.25
N GLU A 94 2.72 -5.00 10.28
CA GLU A 94 2.98 -4.23 9.06
C GLU A 94 3.39 -5.15 7.90
N ILE A 95 3.03 -4.72 6.69
CA ILE A 95 3.46 -5.36 5.45
C ILE A 95 4.25 -4.31 4.67
N THR A 96 5.49 -4.64 4.32
CA THR A 96 6.32 -3.81 3.45
C THR A 96 6.27 -4.34 2.03
N ILE A 97 5.93 -3.47 1.09
CA ILE A 97 5.77 -3.80 -0.33
C ILE A 97 6.74 -2.93 -1.12
N VAL A 98 7.68 -3.57 -1.79
CA VAL A 98 8.61 -2.90 -2.70
C VAL A 98 7.91 -2.68 -4.04
N PRO A 99 7.85 -1.44 -4.55
CA PRO A 99 7.27 -1.16 -5.86
C PRO A 99 8.01 -1.89 -6.98
N ARG A 100 7.26 -2.66 -7.78
CA ARG A 100 7.74 -3.34 -8.98
C ARG A 100 7.00 -2.83 -10.18
N GLU A 101 7.63 -2.88 -11.33
CA GLU A 101 6.96 -2.56 -12.58
C GLU A 101 5.69 -3.40 -12.77
N SER A 102 4.62 -2.73 -13.19
CA SER A 102 3.30 -3.33 -13.42
C SER A 102 2.62 -3.93 -12.18
N LEU A 103 3.11 -3.65 -10.98
CA LEU A 103 2.45 -4.09 -9.74
C LEU A 103 1.19 -3.26 -9.48
N LEU A 104 0.09 -3.96 -9.29
CA LEU A 104 -1.19 -3.39 -8.84
C LEU A 104 -1.52 -3.92 -7.44
N LEU A 105 -1.76 -3.01 -6.52
CA LEU A 105 -2.18 -3.31 -5.15
C LEU A 105 -3.58 -2.80 -4.90
N LEU A 106 -4.35 -3.57 -4.13
CA LEU A 106 -5.65 -3.16 -3.60
C LEU A 106 -5.66 -3.44 -2.11
N PHE A 107 -6.02 -2.46 -1.31
CA PHE A 107 -6.16 -2.60 0.15
C PHE A 107 -7.35 -1.78 0.67
N PRO A 108 -7.92 -2.16 1.81
CA PRO A 108 -9.06 -1.45 2.39
C PRO A 108 -8.74 0.02 2.66
N VAL A 109 -9.70 0.90 2.43
CA VAL A 109 -9.56 2.36 2.59
C VAL A 109 -9.13 2.80 4.00
N TRP A 110 -9.49 2.03 5.00
CA TRP A 110 -9.16 2.28 6.41
C TRP A 110 -7.73 1.87 6.79
N MET A 111 -7.03 1.15 5.90
CA MET A 111 -5.68 0.68 6.20
C MET A 111 -4.69 1.85 6.19
N THR A 112 -4.08 2.11 7.34
CA THR A 112 -3.02 3.10 7.45
C THR A 112 -1.83 2.68 6.59
N HIS A 113 -1.31 3.61 5.81
CA HIS A 113 -0.17 3.34 4.94
C HIS A 113 0.75 4.55 4.82
N MET A 114 2.01 4.29 4.50
CA MET A 114 3.03 5.30 4.27
C MET A 114 3.99 4.87 3.18
N VAL A 115 4.76 5.81 2.66
CA VAL A 115 5.90 5.53 1.81
C VAL A 115 7.18 5.80 2.59
N VAL A 116 8.05 4.80 2.67
CA VAL A 116 9.38 4.90 3.29
C VAL A 116 10.23 5.94 2.53
N PRO A 117 11.05 6.76 3.22
CA PRO A 117 11.90 7.72 2.55
C PRO A 117 12.76 7.12 1.44
N MET A 118 12.83 7.84 0.33
CA MET A 118 13.71 7.48 -0.78
C MET A 118 15.18 7.61 -0.36
N MET A 119 15.96 6.58 -0.64
CA MET A 119 17.40 6.53 -0.35
C MET A 119 18.25 6.70 -1.62
N SER A 120 17.61 6.91 -2.76
CA SER A 120 18.24 7.12 -4.06
C SER A 120 17.68 8.35 -4.74
N ASP A 121 18.37 8.84 -5.76
CA ASP A 121 17.95 9.95 -6.62
C ASP A 121 16.90 9.55 -7.66
N LYS A 122 16.51 8.28 -7.71
CA LYS A 122 15.49 7.77 -8.61
C LYS A 122 14.12 8.32 -8.26
N LYS A 123 13.31 8.58 -9.28
CA LYS A 123 11.91 8.98 -9.11
C LYS A 123 11.03 7.76 -8.90
N ARG A 124 10.15 7.84 -7.91
CA ARG A 124 9.12 6.85 -7.66
C ARG A 124 7.80 7.34 -8.23
N TYR A 125 7.25 6.60 -9.18
CA TYR A 125 5.95 6.89 -9.76
C TYR A 125 4.89 5.92 -9.22
N SER A 126 3.72 6.44 -8.93
CA SER A 126 2.55 5.61 -8.64
C SER A 126 1.28 6.29 -9.11
N ILE A 127 0.32 5.48 -9.54
CA ILE A 127 -1.03 5.93 -9.89
C ILE A 127 -1.96 5.36 -8.84
N SER A 128 -2.58 6.25 -8.07
CA SER A 128 -3.50 5.88 -7.01
C SER A 128 -4.93 6.11 -7.46
N PHE A 129 -5.86 5.30 -6.95
CA PHE A 129 -7.29 5.44 -7.23
C PHE A 129 -8.12 4.88 -6.09
N SER A 130 -9.39 5.28 -6.07
CA SER A 130 -10.38 4.78 -5.12
C SER A 130 -11.40 3.89 -5.82
N ILE A 131 -11.85 2.84 -5.13
CA ILE A 131 -12.98 2.02 -5.57
C ILE A 131 -14.16 2.32 -4.65
N ILE A 132 -15.24 2.75 -5.24
CA ILE A 132 -16.51 3.05 -4.56
C ILE A 132 -17.57 2.03 -4.92
N LYS A 133 -18.53 1.86 -4.00
CA LYS A 133 -19.77 1.14 -4.27
C LYS A 133 -20.85 2.16 -4.64
N THR A 134 -21.48 1.95 -5.78
CA THR A 134 -22.61 2.75 -6.23
C THR A 134 -23.86 1.89 -6.29
N TYR A 135 -25.01 2.48 -5.98
CA TYR A 135 -26.33 1.85 -6.15
C TYR A 135 -26.98 2.39 -7.40
N THR A 136 -27.82 1.57 -8.02
CA THR A 136 -28.50 1.95 -9.29
C THR A 136 -29.39 3.18 -9.13
N GLU A 137 -29.88 3.44 -7.92
CA GLU A 137 -30.71 4.63 -7.61
C GLU A 137 -29.88 5.91 -7.61
N ASP A 138 -28.62 5.87 -7.12
CA ASP A 138 -27.71 7.03 -7.08
C ASP A 138 -27.36 7.52 -8.50
N LEU A 139 -27.37 6.61 -9.47
CA LEU A 139 -27.10 6.93 -10.88
C LEU A 139 -28.23 7.65 -11.57
N LYS A 140 -29.48 7.50 -11.08
CA LYS A 140 -30.66 8.16 -11.66
C LYS A 140 -30.80 9.62 -11.22
N TYR A 141 -30.28 10.00 -10.08
CA TYR A 141 -30.49 11.31 -9.48
C TYR A 141 -29.25 12.23 -9.48
N GLY A 142 -28.13 11.81 -10.07
CA GLY A 142 -26.95 12.67 -10.24
C GLY A 142 -26.29 13.17 -8.94
N HIS A 143 -26.57 12.54 -7.80
CA HIS A 143 -26.11 12.97 -6.48
C HIS A 143 -24.64 12.65 -6.16
N LEU A 144 -23.85 12.33 -7.18
CA LEU A 144 -22.40 12.10 -7.03
C LEU A 144 -21.65 13.32 -7.58
N GLN A 145 -21.60 14.39 -6.81
CA GLN A 145 -20.61 15.47 -6.98
C GLN A 145 -19.35 15.12 -6.21
#